data_2e3f0ddf7e406ec9ddf181ec902fa6c0
#
_entry.id   2e3f0ddf7e406ec9ddf181ec902fa6c0
#
_cell.length_a   1.000
_cell.length_b   1.000
_cell.length_c   1.000
_cell.angle_alpha   90.00
_cell.angle_beta   90.00
_cell.angle_gamma   90.00
#
_symmetry.space_group_name_H-M   'P 1'
#
loop_
_entity.id
_entity.type
_entity.pdbx_description
1 polymer ?
#
loop_
_entity_poly.entity_id
_entity_poly.type
_entity_poly.pdbx_seq_one_letter_code
_entity_poly.pdbx_strand_id
1 'polypeptide(L)'
;MEKVVKNLIITFLIIVAVFIVGLMDDKKITSLTVDNTIAKNANKVVTATANKQYVSMRLDKNKIYFNSNEPNIVSNISDVDLKNLLKSKKDSWKIFNEQNDEYTKSYSKKILKFSNKLYKSLTINDGFKYYTIDNNNGTYEINYPNIATENNYFHEFEDAINTCDNDCTISLLNSLDLSDIELDKNLTINGNHQTIYVKDYLFNLKNSKIEVILNDVKINTQYLLKVSKKNKNRLTLNNSKIIYRELANNKIKVENNKSSLLKYL
;
A
#
# COMPACT_ATOMS: atom_id res chain seq x y z
N MET A 1 8.30 -25.46 52.28
CA MET A 1 9.35 -25.17 51.28
C MET A 1 8.93 -25.65 49.85
N GLU A 2 8.48 -26.86 49.70
CA GLU A 2 8.12 -27.48 48.43
C GLU A 2 7.01 -26.72 47.62
N LYS A 3 5.98 -26.26 48.30
CA LYS A 3 4.84 -25.52 47.71
C LYS A 3 5.27 -24.17 47.15
N VAL A 4 6.24 -23.49 47.79
CA VAL A 4 6.75 -22.19 47.36
C VAL A 4 7.62 -22.36 46.13
N VAL A 5 8.48 -23.35 46.10
CA VAL A 5 9.34 -23.68 44.96
C VAL A 5 8.52 -24.08 43.75
N LYS A 6 7.45 -24.87 43.97
CA LYS A 6 6.54 -25.27 42.88
C LYS A 6 5.81 -24.08 42.23
N ASN A 7 5.36 -23.14 43.06
CA ASN A 7 4.73 -21.91 42.56
C ASN A 7 5.71 -21.01 41.82
N LEU A 8 6.96 -20.91 42.29
CA LEU A 8 8.03 -20.14 41.62
C LEU A 8 8.37 -20.70 40.24
N ILE A 9 8.46 -22.03 40.14
CA ILE A 9 8.72 -22.73 38.87
C ILE A 9 7.55 -22.50 37.89
N ILE A 10 6.31 -22.57 38.37
CA ILE A 10 5.12 -22.32 37.52
C ILE A 10 5.10 -20.87 37.02
N THR A 11 5.41 -19.90 37.90
CA THR A 11 5.46 -18.47 37.50
C THR A 11 6.57 -18.22 36.49
N PHE A 12 7.76 -18.84 36.70
CA PHE A 12 8.86 -18.73 35.75
C PHE A 12 8.53 -19.34 34.40
N LEU A 13 7.88 -20.49 34.34
CA LEU A 13 7.42 -21.14 33.11
C LEU A 13 6.37 -20.29 32.37
N ILE A 14 5.51 -19.61 33.09
CA ILE A 14 4.51 -18.69 32.50
C ILE A 14 5.21 -17.47 31.89
N ILE A 15 6.19 -16.89 32.58
CA ILE A 15 6.96 -15.74 32.08
C ILE A 15 7.76 -16.14 30.83
N VAL A 16 8.40 -17.31 30.85
CA VAL A 16 9.15 -17.84 29.69
C VAL A 16 8.21 -18.11 28.52
N ALA A 17 7.03 -18.68 28.76
CA ALA A 17 6.04 -18.91 27.71
C ALA A 17 5.53 -17.60 27.09
N VAL A 18 5.28 -16.57 27.89
CA VAL A 18 4.89 -15.22 27.42
C VAL A 18 6.02 -14.57 26.63
N PHE A 19 7.28 -14.77 27.06
CA PHE A 19 8.45 -14.22 26.36
C PHE A 19 8.70 -14.93 25.03
N ILE A 20 8.54 -16.25 24.99
CA ILE A 20 8.65 -17.05 23.73
C ILE A 20 7.55 -16.66 22.75
N VAL A 21 6.32 -16.44 23.25
CA VAL A 21 5.18 -15.99 22.44
C VAL A 21 5.43 -14.58 21.86
N GLY A 22 6.09 -13.70 22.62
CA GLY A 22 6.45 -12.36 22.15
C GLY A 22 7.60 -12.31 21.14
N LEU A 23 8.37 -13.39 21.02
CA LEU A 23 9.53 -13.52 20.11
C LEU A 23 9.24 -14.41 18.90
N MET A 24 8.13 -15.12 18.87
CA MET A 24 7.76 -15.99 17.76
C MET A 24 6.95 -15.21 16.73
N ASP A 25 7.41 -15.32 15.50
CA ASP A 25 6.68 -14.86 14.32
C ASP A 25 5.22 -15.34 14.39
N ASP A 26 4.26 -14.45 14.18
CA ASP A 26 2.79 -14.65 14.34
C ASP A 26 2.22 -15.95 13.71
N LYS A 27 2.98 -16.58 12.82
CA LYS A 27 2.60 -17.82 12.14
C LYS A 27 2.70 -19.09 12.99
N LYS A 28 3.39 -19.06 14.14
CA LYS A 28 3.63 -20.26 14.96
C LYS A 28 2.78 -20.37 16.24
N ILE A 29 2.00 -19.35 16.54
CA ILE A 29 1.23 -19.27 17.80
C ILE A 29 -0.03 -20.15 17.81
N THR A 30 -0.46 -20.63 16.64
CA THR A 30 -1.71 -21.40 16.50
C THR A 30 -1.65 -22.85 16.99
N SER A 31 -0.52 -23.33 17.52
CA SER A 31 -0.34 -24.75 17.90
C SER A 31 -0.09 -25.00 19.39
N LEU A 32 -0.12 -23.99 20.24
CA LEU A 32 0.06 -24.17 21.70
C LEU A 32 -1.27 -24.51 22.38
N THR A 33 -1.53 -25.78 22.58
CA THR A 33 -2.57 -26.26 23.50
C THR A 33 -1.99 -26.37 24.91
N VAL A 34 -2.50 -25.60 25.84
CA VAL A 34 -2.09 -25.60 27.25
C VAL A 34 -3.29 -25.99 28.11
N ASP A 35 -3.15 -27.05 28.92
CA ASP A 35 -4.24 -27.79 29.56
C ASP A 35 -4.56 -27.35 30.99
N ASN A 36 -4.66 -26.07 31.29
CA ASN A 36 -5.17 -25.59 32.58
C ASN A 36 -5.98 -24.28 32.43
N THR A 37 -6.68 -23.85 33.49
CA THR A 37 -7.62 -22.74 33.43
C THR A 37 -6.96 -21.39 33.07
N ILE A 38 -5.72 -21.18 33.49
CA ILE A 38 -4.95 -19.96 33.17
C ILE A 38 -4.52 -20.03 31.70
N ALA A 39 -4.13 -21.18 31.23
CA ALA A 39 -3.79 -21.45 29.84
C ALA A 39 -5.00 -21.37 28.91
N LYS A 40 -6.19 -21.79 29.34
CA LYS A 40 -7.44 -21.59 28.57
C LYS A 40 -7.77 -20.11 28.39
N ASN A 41 -7.50 -19.29 29.40
CA ASN A 41 -7.69 -17.85 29.30
C ASN A 41 -6.63 -17.18 28.42
N ALA A 42 -5.37 -17.60 28.54
CA ALA A 42 -4.29 -17.17 27.65
C ALA A 42 -4.57 -17.60 26.21
N ASN A 43 -4.96 -18.85 25.98
CA ASN A 43 -5.36 -19.33 24.66
C ASN A 43 -6.59 -18.60 24.11
N LYS A 44 -7.54 -18.23 24.95
CA LYS A 44 -8.71 -17.46 24.53
C LYS A 44 -8.32 -16.04 24.09
N VAL A 45 -7.37 -15.43 24.79
CA VAL A 45 -6.81 -14.10 24.42
C VAL A 45 -5.98 -14.21 23.14
N VAL A 46 -5.10 -15.21 23.06
CA VAL A 46 -4.27 -15.46 21.86
C VAL A 46 -5.14 -15.84 20.66
N THR A 47 -6.15 -16.67 20.83
CA THR A 47 -7.08 -17.02 19.75
C THR A 47 -7.92 -15.82 19.31
N ALA A 48 -8.34 -14.97 20.27
CA ALA A 48 -9.05 -13.74 19.95
C ALA A 48 -8.14 -12.72 19.23
N THR A 49 -6.85 -12.67 19.59
CA THR A 49 -5.87 -11.79 18.94
C THR A 49 -5.50 -12.35 17.57
N ALA A 50 -5.29 -13.67 17.46
CA ALA A 50 -5.01 -14.33 16.18
C ALA A 50 -6.20 -14.20 15.20
N ASN A 51 -7.45 -14.31 15.69
CA ASN A 51 -8.62 -14.10 14.82
C ASN A 51 -8.78 -12.64 14.34
N LYS A 52 -8.16 -11.68 15.01
CA LYS A 52 -8.07 -10.29 14.55
C LYS A 52 -6.96 -10.08 13.51
N GLN A 53 -6.10 -11.06 13.29
CA GLN A 53 -4.94 -11.00 12.40
C GLN A 53 -5.20 -11.49 10.97
N TYR A 54 -6.39 -11.96 10.66
CA TYR A 54 -6.74 -12.40 9.32
C TYR A 54 -7.88 -11.60 8.74
N VAL A 55 -7.66 -11.06 7.56
CA VAL A 55 -8.76 -10.60 6.73
C VAL A 55 -9.38 -11.82 6.07
N SER A 56 -10.66 -12.00 6.22
CA SER A 56 -11.42 -12.99 5.48
C SER A 56 -12.27 -12.29 4.44
N MET A 57 -12.09 -12.68 3.19
CA MET A 57 -12.93 -12.26 2.08
C MET A 57 -13.81 -13.42 1.68
N ARG A 58 -15.11 -13.30 1.85
CA ARG A 58 -16.10 -14.26 1.36
C ARG A 58 -16.73 -13.72 0.08
N LEU A 59 -16.79 -14.59 -0.92
CA LEU A 59 -17.38 -14.29 -2.20
C LEU A 59 -18.64 -15.15 -2.33
N ASP A 60 -19.80 -14.53 -2.34
CA ASP A 60 -21.07 -15.20 -2.49
C ASP A 60 -21.88 -14.56 -3.61
N LYS A 61 -22.17 -15.33 -4.66
CA LYS A 61 -22.80 -14.88 -5.90
C LYS A 61 -22.06 -13.69 -6.51
N ASN A 62 -22.56 -12.47 -6.34
CA ASN A 62 -21.96 -11.23 -6.86
C ASN A 62 -21.59 -10.27 -5.72
N LYS A 63 -21.44 -10.77 -4.48
CA LYS A 63 -21.14 -9.96 -3.32
C LYS A 63 -19.81 -10.38 -2.70
N ILE A 64 -19.09 -9.42 -2.22
CA ILE A 64 -17.84 -9.58 -1.46
C ILE A 64 -18.14 -9.19 -0.01
N TYR A 65 -17.70 -10.02 0.93
CA TYR A 65 -17.83 -9.78 2.35
C TYR A 65 -16.44 -9.77 2.97
N PHE A 66 -16.17 -8.79 3.80
CA PHE A 66 -14.93 -8.73 4.56
C PHE A 66 -15.21 -8.99 6.04
N ASN A 67 -14.44 -9.89 6.66
CA ASN A 67 -14.55 -10.24 8.09
C ASN A 67 -15.98 -10.61 8.53
N SER A 68 -16.72 -11.31 7.67
CA SER A 68 -18.11 -11.72 7.88
C SER A 68 -19.15 -10.59 7.91
N ASN A 69 -18.74 -9.34 7.79
CA ASN A 69 -19.65 -8.21 7.65
C ASN A 69 -19.99 -8.00 6.17
N GLU A 70 -21.16 -7.49 5.89
CA GLU A 70 -21.53 -6.97 4.57
C GLU A 70 -21.03 -5.53 4.49
N PRO A 71 -19.83 -5.27 3.91
CA PRO A 71 -19.34 -3.93 3.81
C PRO A 71 -20.10 -3.18 2.71
N ASN A 72 -20.07 -1.88 2.79
CA ASN A 72 -20.43 -1.07 1.65
C ASN A 72 -19.32 -1.22 0.60
N ILE A 73 -19.66 -1.79 -0.56
CA ILE A 73 -18.73 -2.00 -1.66
C ILE A 73 -19.16 -1.13 -2.83
N VAL A 74 -18.23 -0.30 -3.29
CA VAL A 74 -18.36 0.47 -4.51
C VAL A 74 -17.43 -0.14 -5.55
N SER A 75 -17.96 -0.43 -6.73
CA SER A 75 -17.16 -0.93 -7.85
C SER A 75 -17.00 0.16 -8.90
N ASN A 76 -15.78 0.60 -9.11
CA ASN A 76 -15.40 1.58 -10.12
C ASN A 76 -14.84 0.91 -11.40
N ILE A 77 -14.83 -0.44 -11.43
CA ILE A 77 -14.45 -1.22 -12.60
C ILE A 77 -15.70 -1.61 -13.41
N SER A 78 -15.52 -2.02 -14.66
CA SER A 78 -16.66 -2.45 -15.48
C SER A 78 -17.37 -3.66 -14.90
N ASP A 79 -18.69 -3.77 -15.11
CA ASP A 79 -19.50 -4.92 -14.67
C ASP A 79 -18.96 -6.26 -15.21
N VAL A 80 -18.39 -6.23 -16.42
CA VAL A 80 -17.79 -7.41 -17.04
C VAL A 80 -16.54 -7.84 -16.28
N ASP A 81 -15.67 -6.90 -15.91
CA ASP A 81 -14.45 -7.19 -15.17
C ASP A 81 -14.76 -7.60 -13.73
N LEU A 82 -15.70 -6.95 -13.06
CA LEU A 82 -16.17 -7.38 -11.75
C LEU A 82 -16.69 -8.83 -11.78
N LYS A 83 -17.49 -9.15 -12.77
CA LYS A 83 -18.01 -10.51 -12.96
C LYS A 83 -16.90 -11.53 -13.23
N ASN A 84 -15.88 -11.15 -14.01
CA ASN A 84 -14.73 -12.00 -14.30
C ASN A 84 -13.88 -12.21 -13.05
N LEU A 85 -13.58 -11.14 -12.30
CA LEU A 85 -12.88 -11.21 -11.02
C LEU A 85 -13.61 -12.16 -10.06
N LEU A 86 -14.92 -11.99 -9.89
CA LEU A 86 -15.72 -12.82 -8.99
C LEU A 86 -15.80 -14.30 -9.43
N LYS A 87 -15.66 -14.60 -10.71
CA LYS A 87 -15.66 -15.96 -11.27
C LYS A 87 -14.27 -16.61 -11.30
N SER A 88 -13.20 -15.84 -11.27
CA SER A 88 -11.84 -16.34 -11.36
C SER A 88 -11.47 -17.27 -10.18
N LYS A 89 -10.43 -18.08 -10.33
CA LYS A 89 -9.97 -19.01 -9.30
C LYS A 89 -9.26 -18.23 -8.17
N LYS A 90 -9.87 -18.19 -6.98
CA LYS A 90 -9.35 -17.44 -5.81
C LYS A 90 -8.06 -18.01 -5.24
N ASP A 91 -7.83 -19.30 -5.39
CA ASP A 91 -6.60 -19.97 -4.99
C ASP A 91 -5.39 -19.54 -5.83
N SER A 92 -5.61 -19.09 -7.07
CA SER A 92 -4.57 -18.55 -7.94
C SER A 92 -4.32 -17.06 -7.79
N TRP A 93 -5.18 -16.34 -7.06
CA TRP A 93 -4.97 -14.90 -6.87
C TRP A 93 -3.66 -14.62 -6.13
N LYS A 94 -2.93 -13.63 -6.58
CA LYS A 94 -1.86 -13.01 -5.80
C LYS A 94 -2.42 -11.76 -5.15
N ILE A 95 -2.16 -11.58 -3.86
CA ILE A 95 -2.67 -10.47 -3.07
C ILE A 95 -1.49 -9.80 -2.40
N PHE A 96 -1.36 -8.50 -2.56
CA PHE A 96 -0.26 -7.71 -2.04
C PHE A 96 -0.81 -6.61 -1.12
N ASN A 97 -0.04 -6.26 -0.09
CA ASN A 97 -0.31 -5.08 0.73
C ASN A 97 0.28 -3.81 0.11
N GLU A 98 0.12 -2.69 0.78
CA GLU A 98 0.65 -1.38 0.38
C GLU A 98 2.19 -1.34 0.32
N GLN A 99 2.88 -2.22 1.08
CA GLN A 99 4.33 -2.35 1.10
C GLN A 99 4.85 -3.39 0.13
N ASN A 100 3.97 -3.94 -0.70
CA ASN A 100 4.34 -4.90 -1.72
C ASN A 100 4.61 -6.33 -1.25
N ASP A 101 4.33 -6.63 -0.01
CA ASP A 101 4.45 -7.99 0.49
C ASP A 101 3.29 -8.84 -0.04
N GLU A 102 3.62 -9.98 -0.62
CA GLU A 102 2.60 -10.95 -1.02
C GLU A 102 2.03 -11.64 0.22
N TYR A 103 0.74 -11.58 0.39
CA TYR A 103 0.07 -12.24 1.50
C TYR A 103 0.03 -13.77 1.33
N THR A 104 0.40 -14.48 2.37
CA THR A 104 0.09 -15.90 2.48
C THR A 104 -1.41 -16.07 2.60
N LYS A 105 -2.00 -16.82 1.70
CA LYS A 105 -3.44 -17.01 1.62
C LYS A 105 -3.84 -18.47 1.69
N SER A 106 -5.06 -18.71 2.12
CA SER A 106 -5.76 -19.99 1.97
C SER A 106 -7.17 -19.76 1.45
N TYR A 107 -7.66 -20.66 0.61
CA TYR A 107 -9.00 -20.60 0.07
C TYR A 107 -9.75 -21.88 0.39
N SER A 108 -10.87 -21.78 1.11
CA SER A 108 -11.74 -22.90 1.41
C SER A 108 -13.19 -22.44 1.57
N LYS A 109 -14.15 -23.28 1.17
CA LYS A 109 -15.60 -23.02 1.35
C LYS A 109 -16.03 -21.59 0.94
N LYS A 110 -15.54 -21.12 -0.21
CA LYS A 110 -15.77 -19.75 -0.73
C LYS A 110 -15.20 -18.62 0.15
N ILE A 111 -14.33 -18.93 1.08
CA ILE A 111 -13.66 -17.95 1.92
C ILE A 111 -12.19 -17.93 1.57
N LEU A 112 -11.70 -16.76 1.18
CA LEU A 112 -10.30 -16.45 1.04
C LEU A 112 -9.83 -15.80 2.35
N LYS A 113 -8.85 -16.41 2.99
CA LYS A 113 -8.20 -15.87 4.18
C LYS A 113 -6.78 -15.50 3.84
N PHE A 114 -6.34 -14.35 4.25
CA PHE A 114 -4.96 -13.88 4.12
C PHE A 114 -4.52 -13.15 5.38
N SER A 115 -3.21 -13.14 5.63
CA SER A 115 -2.67 -12.52 6.84
C SER A 115 -3.02 -11.04 6.89
N ASN A 116 -3.36 -10.57 8.07
CA ASN A 116 -3.75 -9.19 8.30
C ASN A 116 -2.60 -8.42 8.95
N LYS A 117 -2.02 -7.50 8.20
CA LYS A 117 -1.71 -6.19 8.80
C LYS A 117 -2.81 -5.26 8.30
N LEU A 118 -3.27 -4.33 9.12
CA LEU A 118 -4.22 -3.29 8.73
C LEU A 118 -3.79 -2.73 7.38
N TYR A 119 -4.62 -2.91 6.36
CA TYR A 119 -4.33 -2.41 5.03
C TYR A 119 -5.22 -1.20 4.73
N LYS A 120 -4.65 -0.25 4.08
CA LYS A 120 -5.35 0.87 3.46
C LYS A 120 -5.81 0.47 2.06
N SER A 121 -4.95 -0.24 1.34
CA SER A 121 -5.21 -0.75 0.00
C SER A 121 -4.67 -2.16 -0.16
N LEU A 122 -5.34 -2.98 -0.96
CA LEU A 122 -4.88 -4.30 -1.41
C LEU A 122 -4.80 -4.30 -2.92
N THR A 123 -3.72 -4.86 -3.45
CA THR A 123 -3.63 -5.17 -4.87
C THR A 123 -3.91 -6.66 -5.09
N ILE A 124 -4.82 -6.96 -5.99
CA ILE A 124 -5.16 -8.32 -6.40
C ILE A 124 -4.77 -8.52 -7.85
N ASN A 125 -3.99 -9.58 -8.12
CA ASN A 125 -3.78 -10.11 -9.46
C ASN A 125 -4.56 -11.43 -9.58
N ASP A 126 -5.54 -11.49 -10.47
CA ASP A 126 -6.37 -12.67 -10.70
C ASP A 126 -5.77 -13.66 -11.73
N GLY A 127 -4.54 -13.38 -12.19
CA GLY A 127 -3.84 -14.12 -13.23
C GLY A 127 -3.96 -13.47 -14.62
N PHE A 128 -4.82 -12.47 -14.79
CA PHE A 128 -5.03 -11.74 -16.05
C PHE A 128 -4.90 -10.22 -15.88
N LYS A 129 -5.50 -9.69 -14.83
CA LYS A 129 -5.54 -8.25 -14.55
C LYS A 129 -5.19 -7.97 -13.10
N TYR A 130 -4.82 -6.73 -12.86
CA TYR A 130 -4.64 -6.19 -11.52
C TYR A 130 -5.82 -5.31 -11.15
N TYR A 131 -6.22 -5.40 -9.88
CA TYR A 131 -7.26 -4.60 -9.27
C TYR A 131 -6.76 -4.10 -7.93
N THR A 132 -7.18 -2.91 -7.53
CA THR A 132 -6.97 -2.42 -6.16
C THR A 132 -8.29 -2.46 -5.40
N ILE A 133 -8.21 -2.74 -4.11
CA ILE A 133 -9.33 -2.65 -3.17
C ILE A 133 -8.91 -1.70 -2.06
N ASP A 134 -9.47 -0.50 -2.09
CA ASP A 134 -9.15 0.56 -1.17
C ASP A 134 -10.15 0.59 -0.03
N ASN A 135 -9.67 0.77 1.20
CA ASN A 135 -10.52 0.84 2.40
C ASN A 135 -10.68 2.30 2.84
N ASN A 136 -11.79 2.89 2.50
CA ASN A 136 -12.17 4.25 2.87
C ASN A 136 -13.16 4.22 4.04
N ASN A 137 -12.64 4.17 5.30
CA ASN A 137 -13.44 4.20 6.52
C ASN A 137 -14.57 3.16 6.56
N GLY A 138 -14.29 1.93 6.11
CA GLY A 138 -15.25 0.83 6.08
C GLY A 138 -16.06 0.71 4.79
N THR A 139 -15.90 1.63 3.85
CA THR A 139 -16.32 1.46 2.46
C THR A 139 -15.14 0.90 1.68
N TYR A 140 -15.36 -0.17 0.92
CA TYR A 140 -14.34 -0.80 0.10
C TYR A 140 -14.59 -0.45 -1.37
N GLU A 141 -13.59 0.14 -2.00
CA GLU A 141 -13.66 0.56 -3.38
C GLU A 141 -12.80 -0.34 -4.25
N ILE A 142 -13.39 -0.92 -5.30
CA ILE A 142 -12.68 -1.76 -6.27
C ILE A 142 -12.36 -0.89 -7.48
N ASN A 143 -11.08 -0.70 -7.75
CA ASN A 143 -10.57 0.15 -8.81
C ASN A 143 -9.60 -0.61 -9.73
N TYR A 144 -9.35 -0.03 -10.93
CA TYR A 144 -8.12 -0.36 -11.65
C TYR A 144 -6.94 0.41 -11.04
N PRO A 145 -5.73 -0.15 -11.08
CA PRO A 145 -4.56 0.57 -10.62
C PRO A 145 -4.28 1.80 -11.50
N ASN A 146 -3.80 2.86 -10.87
CA ASN A 146 -3.41 4.09 -11.56
C ASN A 146 -1.91 4.15 -11.83
N ILE A 147 -1.13 3.35 -11.10
CA ILE A 147 0.31 3.45 -11.04
C ILE A 147 0.91 2.05 -11.02
N ALA A 148 2.04 1.89 -11.71
CA ALA A 148 2.87 0.70 -11.64
C ALA A 148 4.29 1.07 -11.15
N THR A 149 4.87 0.22 -10.31
CA THR A 149 6.31 0.13 -10.08
C THR A 149 6.86 -1.07 -10.89
N GLU A 150 8.16 -1.36 -10.79
CA GLU A 150 8.75 -2.50 -11.49
C GLU A 150 7.99 -3.82 -11.24
N ASN A 151 7.53 -4.01 -10.02
CA ASN A 151 6.97 -5.29 -9.58
C ASN A 151 5.49 -5.25 -9.23
N ASN A 152 4.87 -4.07 -9.13
CA ASN A 152 3.49 -3.95 -8.62
C ASN A 152 2.68 -2.78 -9.14
N TYR A 153 1.42 -2.80 -8.74
CA TYR A 153 0.37 -1.91 -9.18
C TYR A 153 -0.34 -1.30 -7.98
N PHE A 154 -0.61 0.01 -8.06
CA PHE A 154 -1.21 0.78 -6.97
C PHE A 154 -2.34 1.66 -7.49
N HIS A 155 -3.30 1.94 -6.64
CA HIS A 155 -4.29 2.96 -6.89
C HIS A 155 -3.77 4.34 -6.45
N GLU A 156 -3.19 4.42 -5.26
CA GLU A 156 -2.67 5.64 -4.67
C GLU A 156 -1.18 5.87 -4.98
N PHE A 157 -0.83 7.12 -5.26
CA PHE A 157 0.55 7.49 -5.62
C PHE A 157 1.51 7.37 -4.44
N GLU A 158 1.06 7.75 -3.25
CA GLU A 158 1.84 7.68 -2.03
C GLU A 158 2.17 6.23 -1.65
N ASP A 159 1.23 5.30 -1.85
CA ASP A 159 1.47 3.88 -1.58
C ASP A 159 2.56 3.33 -2.50
N ALA A 160 2.58 3.74 -3.78
CA ALA A 160 3.65 3.38 -4.71
C ALA A 160 5.02 3.92 -4.26
N ILE A 161 5.10 5.19 -3.84
CA ILE A 161 6.34 5.79 -3.35
C ILE A 161 6.83 5.09 -2.09
N ASN A 162 5.93 4.77 -1.16
CA ASN A 162 6.30 4.16 0.12
C ASN A 162 6.91 2.77 -0.02
N THR A 163 6.65 2.07 -1.13
CA THR A 163 7.25 0.75 -1.42
C THR A 163 8.63 0.83 -2.05
N CYS A 164 9.03 2.00 -2.50
CA CYS A 164 10.32 2.19 -3.16
C CYS A 164 11.44 2.43 -2.14
N ASP A 165 12.63 1.96 -2.47
CA ASP A 165 13.88 2.32 -1.79
C ASP A 165 14.32 3.76 -2.13
N ASN A 166 15.63 4.03 -2.11
CA ASN A 166 16.20 5.37 -2.32
C ASN A 166 15.98 5.95 -3.73
N ASP A 167 15.85 5.08 -4.74
CA ASP A 167 15.60 5.45 -6.14
C ASP A 167 14.27 4.84 -6.58
N CYS A 168 13.23 5.64 -6.56
CA CYS A 168 11.89 5.21 -6.92
C CYS A 168 11.61 5.45 -8.40
N THR A 169 11.18 4.41 -9.11
CA THR A 169 10.67 4.55 -10.49
C THR A 169 9.23 4.08 -10.55
N ILE A 170 8.36 4.98 -10.97
CA ILE A 170 6.93 4.71 -11.15
C ILE A 170 6.48 5.05 -12.56
N SER A 171 5.50 4.30 -13.05
CA SER A 171 4.86 4.50 -14.35
C SER A 171 3.38 4.84 -14.15
N LEU A 172 2.91 5.90 -14.77
CA LEU A 172 1.51 6.26 -14.74
C LEU A 172 0.74 5.37 -15.73
N LEU A 173 -0.35 4.79 -15.26
CA LEU A 173 -1.29 4.01 -16.07
C LEU A 173 -2.52 4.85 -16.43
N ASN A 174 -2.85 5.82 -15.59
CA ASN A 174 -3.94 6.77 -15.78
C ASN A 174 -3.50 8.19 -15.41
N SER A 175 -4.27 9.17 -15.83
CA SER A 175 -4.11 10.55 -15.37
C SER A 175 -4.55 10.67 -13.92
N LEU A 176 -3.87 11.52 -13.13
CA LEU A 176 -4.03 11.63 -11.68
C LEU A 176 -4.21 13.07 -11.23
N ASP A 177 -4.96 13.24 -10.14
CA ASP A 177 -4.97 14.46 -9.34
C ASP A 177 -4.03 14.25 -8.15
N LEU A 178 -2.95 15.03 -8.08
CA LEU A 178 -1.94 14.95 -7.00
C LEU A 178 -1.67 16.32 -6.42
N SER A 179 -1.37 16.38 -5.13
CA SER A 179 -0.92 17.62 -4.49
C SER A 179 -0.13 17.33 -3.22
N ASP A 180 0.90 18.15 -2.98
CA ASP A 180 1.68 18.17 -1.74
C ASP A 180 2.34 16.83 -1.36
N ILE A 181 2.74 16.06 -2.36
CA ILE A 181 3.43 14.79 -2.14
C ILE A 181 4.78 15.03 -1.48
N GLU A 182 5.00 14.45 -0.32
CA GLU A 182 6.28 14.54 0.38
C GLU A 182 7.30 13.56 -0.21
N LEU A 183 8.47 14.08 -0.61
CA LEU A 183 9.56 13.28 -1.14
C LEU A 183 10.81 13.42 -0.28
N ASP A 184 11.32 12.29 0.19
CA ASP A 184 12.59 12.16 0.91
C ASP A 184 13.67 11.40 0.12
N LYS A 185 13.34 10.91 -1.07
CA LYS A 185 14.14 10.08 -1.97
C LYS A 185 14.06 10.55 -3.41
N ASN A 186 14.93 10.01 -4.27
CA ASN A 186 14.89 10.26 -5.71
C ASN A 186 13.63 9.63 -6.33
N LEU A 187 13.08 10.31 -7.34
CA LEU A 187 11.87 9.85 -8.01
C LEU A 187 11.98 10.01 -9.51
N THR A 188 11.74 8.93 -10.22
CA THR A 188 11.52 8.93 -11.68
C THR A 188 10.06 8.62 -11.98
N ILE A 189 9.40 9.49 -12.73
CA ILE A 189 8.05 9.25 -13.24
C ILE A 189 8.11 9.01 -14.74
N ASN A 190 7.66 7.85 -15.17
CA ASN A 190 7.34 7.53 -16.56
C ASN A 190 5.86 7.83 -16.78
N GLY A 191 5.58 8.95 -17.42
CA GLY A 191 4.23 9.48 -17.53
C GLY A 191 3.34 8.75 -18.54
N ASN A 192 3.93 8.05 -19.53
CA ASN A 192 3.17 7.33 -20.58
C ASN A 192 2.10 8.22 -21.24
N HIS A 193 2.43 9.48 -21.50
CA HIS A 193 1.53 10.53 -22.02
C HIS A 193 0.38 10.92 -21.11
N GLN A 194 0.30 10.40 -19.88
CA GLN A 194 -0.75 10.74 -18.91
C GLN A 194 -0.55 12.16 -18.37
N THR A 195 -1.60 12.69 -17.74
CA THR A 195 -1.61 14.02 -17.17
C THR A 195 -1.67 13.95 -15.65
N ILE A 196 -0.83 14.74 -14.99
CA ILE A 196 -0.95 15.02 -13.55
C ILE A 196 -1.57 16.41 -13.39
N TYR A 197 -2.70 16.49 -12.72
CA TYR A 197 -3.36 17.73 -12.32
C TYR A 197 -2.96 18.04 -10.89
N VAL A 198 -2.52 19.28 -10.65
CA VAL A 198 -1.99 19.69 -9.34
C VAL A 198 -2.70 20.94 -8.88
N LYS A 199 -3.21 20.88 -7.66
CA LYS A 199 -3.93 22.03 -7.09
C LYS A 199 -2.98 23.13 -6.59
N ASP A 200 -1.91 22.75 -5.90
CA ASP A 200 -0.91 23.67 -5.34
C ASP A 200 0.50 23.22 -5.72
N TYR A 201 1.25 22.60 -4.83
CA TYR A 201 2.54 21.98 -5.14
C TYR A 201 2.39 20.52 -5.53
N LEU A 202 3.16 20.06 -6.53
CA LEU A 202 3.21 18.63 -6.80
C LEU A 202 4.06 17.92 -5.76
N PHE A 203 5.30 18.36 -5.56
CA PHE A 203 6.23 17.71 -4.64
C PHE A 203 6.80 18.68 -3.61
N ASN A 204 6.84 18.22 -2.35
CA ASN A 204 7.52 18.86 -1.24
C ASN A 204 8.79 18.08 -0.90
N LEU A 205 9.96 18.59 -1.33
CA LEU A 205 11.22 17.89 -1.18
C LEU A 205 11.78 18.10 0.22
N LYS A 206 11.83 17.00 1.01
CA LYS A 206 12.26 17.03 2.41
C LYS A 206 13.79 17.11 2.55
N ASN A 207 14.53 16.53 1.62
CA ASN A 207 15.99 16.46 1.63
C ASN A 207 16.63 17.42 0.61
N SER A 208 17.92 17.72 0.79
CA SER A 208 18.63 18.73 -0.01
C SER A 208 19.31 18.18 -1.27
N LYS A 209 19.19 16.89 -1.57
CA LYS A 209 19.88 16.25 -2.70
C LYS A 209 18.97 15.34 -3.52
N ILE A 210 17.68 15.62 -3.53
CA ILE A 210 16.70 14.83 -4.25
C ILE A 210 16.77 15.17 -5.74
N GLU A 211 16.75 14.15 -6.57
CA GLU A 211 16.54 14.25 -8.01
C GLU A 211 15.14 13.79 -8.38
N VAL A 212 14.43 14.64 -9.11
CA VAL A 212 13.12 14.32 -9.70
C VAL A 212 13.29 14.27 -11.22
N ILE A 213 12.96 13.14 -11.81
CA ILE A 213 13.00 12.91 -13.26
C ILE A 213 11.58 12.71 -13.76
N LEU A 214 11.17 13.51 -14.74
CA LEU A 214 9.86 13.45 -15.35
C LEU A 214 10.00 13.09 -16.82
N ASN A 215 9.55 11.91 -17.20
CA ASN A 215 9.61 11.37 -18.54
C ASN A 215 8.21 11.33 -19.15
N ASP A 216 8.01 11.97 -20.30
CA ASP A 216 6.80 11.83 -21.12
C ASP A 216 5.49 12.04 -20.34
N VAL A 217 5.47 13.06 -19.49
CA VAL A 217 4.33 13.41 -18.65
C VAL A 217 3.80 14.80 -18.98
N LYS A 218 2.49 14.98 -18.86
CA LYS A 218 1.87 16.30 -18.88
C LYS A 218 1.55 16.72 -17.47
N ILE A 219 1.95 17.92 -17.08
CA ILE A 219 1.66 18.46 -15.74
C ILE A 219 1.04 19.84 -15.89
N ASN A 220 -0.03 20.06 -15.16
CA ASN A 220 -0.67 21.37 -15.01
C ASN A 220 -0.66 21.71 -13.51
N THR A 221 0.11 22.74 -13.13
CA THR A 221 0.36 23.05 -11.72
C THR A 221 0.57 24.54 -11.50
N GLN A 222 0.25 25.04 -10.33
CA GLN A 222 0.72 26.36 -9.93
C GLN A 222 2.22 26.30 -9.59
N TYR A 223 2.62 25.33 -8.78
CA TYR A 223 4.00 25.14 -8.35
C TYR A 223 4.38 23.67 -8.50
N LEU A 224 5.52 23.42 -9.16
CA LEU A 224 5.95 22.04 -9.35
C LEU A 224 6.65 21.50 -8.08
N LEU A 225 7.62 22.26 -7.56
CA LEU A 225 8.44 21.82 -6.43
C LEU A 225 8.45 22.84 -5.30
N LYS A 226 8.30 22.34 -4.07
CA LYS A 226 8.62 23.08 -2.86
C LYS A 226 9.96 22.61 -2.31
N VAL A 227 10.91 23.51 -2.18
CA VAL A 227 12.29 23.19 -1.78
C VAL A 227 12.82 24.17 -0.72
N SER A 228 13.75 23.72 0.12
CA SER A 228 14.41 24.61 1.09
C SER A 228 15.36 25.59 0.40
N LYS A 229 15.71 26.70 1.06
CA LYS A 229 16.67 27.71 0.52
C LYS A 229 18.06 27.10 0.26
N LYS A 230 18.52 26.19 1.13
CA LYS A 230 19.80 25.49 1.02
C LYS A 230 19.57 24.12 0.43
N ASN A 231 19.38 24.02 -0.87
CA ASN A 231 19.18 22.76 -1.54
C ASN A 231 20.16 22.55 -2.70
N LYS A 232 20.35 21.29 -3.06
CA LYS A 232 21.09 20.84 -4.24
C LYS A 232 20.20 19.93 -5.10
N ASN A 233 18.90 20.15 -5.00
CA ASN A 233 17.90 19.36 -5.70
C ASN A 233 17.99 19.58 -7.21
N ARG A 234 17.63 18.58 -7.96
CA ARG A 234 17.67 18.56 -9.41
C ARG A 234 16.31 18.16 -9.98
N LEU A 235 15.93 18.82 -11.05
CA LEU A 235 14.77 18.48 -11.86
C LEU A 235 15.22 18.18 -13.27
N THR A 236 14.95 16.98 -13.75
CA THR A 236 15.23 16.57 -15.13
C THR A 236 13.91 16.34 -15.86
N LEU A 237 13.73 16.98 -17.00
CA LEU A 237 12.51 16.92 -17.80
C LEU A 237 12.84 16.31 -19.15
N ASN A 238 12.24 15.18 -19.47
CA ASN A 238 12.43 14.46 -20.72
C ASN A 238 11.11 14.36 -21.48
N ASN A 239 11.02 14.96 -22.65
CA ASN A 239 9.85 14.88 -23.54
C ASN A 239 8.50 15.19 -22.83
N SER A 240 8.53 16.04 -21.84
CA SER A 240 7.37 16.35 -20.97
C SER A 240 6.76 17.71 -21.33
N LYS A 241 5.48 17.90 -20.97
CA LYS A 241 4.79 19.18 -21.12
C LYS A 241 4.37 19.70 -19.76
N ILE A 242 4.99 20.79 -19.31
CA ILE A 242 4.69 21.39 -18.01
C ILE A 242 4.04 22.75 -18.23
N ILE A 243 2.83 22.91 -17.74
CA ILE A 243 2.13 24.19 -17.65
C ILE A 243 2.17 24.62 -16.19
N TYR A 244 2.81 25.74 -15.91
CA TYR A 244 3.14 26.11 -14.54
C TYR A 244 3.12 27.63 -14.32
N ARG A 245 2.96 28.07 -13.07
CA ARG A 245 3.23 29.43 -12.63
C ARG A 245 4.68 29.59 -12.17
N GLU A 246 5.16 28.65 -11.33
CA GLU A 246 6.54 28.58 -10.88
C GLU A 246 7.03 27.13 -10.85
N LEU A 247 8.25 26.86 -11.33
CA LEU A 247 8.83 25.51 -11.26
C LEU A 247 9.26 25.13 -9.84
N ALA A 248 9.74 26.11 -9.08
CA ALA A 248 10.07 25.90 -7.67
C ALA A 248 10.04 27.24 -6.91
N ASN A 249 9.78 27.18 -5.61
CA ASN A 249 9.81 28.35 -4.73
C ASN A 249 11.22 28.87 -4.45
N ASN A 250 12.27 28.13 -4.78
CA ASN A 250 13.68 28.50 -4.67
C ASN A 250 14.48 27.99 -5.89
N LYS A 251 15.72 28.48 -6.06
CA LYS A 251 16.60 28.03 -7.15
C LYS A 251 16.87 26.53 -7.07
N ILE A 252 16.71 25.86 -8.18
CA ILE A 252 17.06 24.44 -8.41
C ILE A 252 17.84 24.31 -9.71
N LYS A 253 18.57 23.21 -9.87
CA LYS A 253 19.15 22.84 -11.16
C LYS A 253 18.06 22.18 -12.00
N VAL A 254 17.81 22.75 -13.19
CA VAL A 254 16.85 22.18 -14.15
C VAL A 254 17.62 21.73 -15.39
N GLU A 255 17.39 20.48 -15.77
CA GLU A 255 17.85 19.91 -17.05
C GLU A 255 16.60 19.66 -17.91
N ASN A 256 16.57 20.23 -19.11
CA ASN A 256 15.42 20.12 -20.00
C ASN A 256 15.84 19.47 -21.32
N ASN A 257 15.30 18.28 -21.54
CA ASN A 257 15.55 17.46 -22.74
C ASN A 257 14.26 17.37 -23.57
N LYS A 258 14.10 18.28 -24.52
CA LYS A 258 12.95 18.34 -25.45
C LYS A 258 11.58 18.52 -24.78
N SER A 259 11.52 19.06 -23.58
CA SER A 259 10.26 19.31 -22.90
C SER A 259 9.73 20.72 -23.17
N SER A 260 8.41 20.84 -23.20
CA SER A 260 7.71 22.11 -23.37
C SER A 260 7.36 22.70 -22.01
N LEU A 261 7.87 23.88 -21.73
CA LEU A 261 7.66 24.64 -20.51
C LEU A 261 6.80 25.87 -20.82
N LEU A 262 5.55 25.87 -20.37
CA LEU A 262 4.58 26.93 -20.61
C LEU A 262 4.26 27.60 -19.28
N LYS A 263 4.81 28.80 -19.08
CA LYS A 263 4.49 29.63 -17.92
C LYS A 263 3.19 30.37 -18.19
N TYR A 264 2.22 30.24 -17.29
CA TYR A 264 1.05 31.12 -17.31
C TYR A 264 1.22 32.30 -16.33
N LEU A 265 0.63 33.41 -16.71
CA LEU A 265 0.72 34.67 -15.96
C LEU A 265 -0.16 34.67 -14.71
#